data_9ca58d91d2b722e7a4270e66607a73b8
#
_entry.id   9ca58d91d2b722e7a4270e66607a73b8
#
_cell.length_a   1.000
_cell.length_b   1.000
_cell.length_c   1.000
_cell.angle_alpha   90.00
_cell.angle_beta   90.00
_cell.angle_gamma   90.00
#
_symmetry.space_group_name_H-M   'P 1'
#
loop_
_entity.id
_entity.type
_entity.pdbx_description
1 polymer ?
#
loop_
_entity_poly.entity_id
_entity_poly.type
_entity_poly.pdbx_seq_one_letter_code
_entity_poly.pdbx_strand_id
1 'polypeptide(L)'
;MQRSYINIDDHWGILAYYDVNPSDTPQLTAILREFGCPESDIEKVFTLFDQPNRALTYNAPWARMSVVAIGWAENHEQFYASVIHEIDHLQDAILRYYDVAHGTEQAAYLQQHIAQQMHRGAGQCYCPQHLRYRCHH
;
A
#
# COMPACT_ATOMS: atom_id res chain seq x y z
N MET A 1 -9.17 5.25 -8.39
CA MET A 1 -8.20 4.45 -7.62
C MET A 1 -8.53 2.97 -7.77
N GLN A 2 -7.52 2.13 -7.87
CA GLN A 2 -7.65 0.67 -7.98
C GLN A 2 -7.48 0.06 -6.60
N ARG A 3 -8.14 -1.07 -6.34
CA ARG A 3 -8.09 -1.73 -5.04
C ARG A 3 -7.80 -3.22 -5.20
N SER A 4 -6.97 -3.76 -4.31
CA SER A 4 -6.78 -5.20 -4.19
C SER A 4 -6.74 -5.61 -2.71
N TYR A 5 -7.01 -6.87 -2.45
CA TYR A 5 -6.90 -7.46 -1.13
C TYR A 5 -5.84 -8.57 -1.19
N ILE A 6 -4.91 -8.52 -0.23
CA ILE A 6 -3.83 -9.52 -0.12
C ILE A 6 -4.04 -10.29 1.16
N ASN A 7 -4.15 -11.60 1.03
CA ASN A 7 -4.27 -12.51 2.16
C ASN A 7 -2.91 -13.18 2.41
N ILE A 8 -2.39 -13.00 3.63
CA ILE A 8 -1.13 -13.62 4.06
C ILE A 8 -1.48 -14.86 4.89
N ASP A 9 -1.65 -16.00 4.21
CA ASP A 9 -1.87 -17.33 4.83
C ASP A 9 -2.96 -17.33 5.92
N ASP A 10 -4.03 -16.57 5.73
CA ASP A 10 -5.13 -16.37 6.68
C ASP A 10 -4.71 -15.78 8.03
N HIS A 11 -3.48 -15.26 8.13
CA HIS A 11 -2.95 -14.67 9.36
C HIS A 11 -2.97 -13.14 9.35
N TRP A 12 -2.98 -12.53 8.16
CA TRP A 12 -2.93 -11.08 8.03
C TRP A 12 -3.54 -10.67 6.71
N GLY A 13 -4.28 -9.57 6.70
CA GLY A 13 -4.86 -9.01 5.49
C GLY A 13 -4.28 -7.65 5.16
N ILE A 14 -4.12 -7.35 3.88
CA ILE A 14 -3.68 -6.05 3.40
C ILE A 14 -4.70 -5.53 2.40
N LEU A 15 -5.30 -4.38 2.70
CA LEU A 15 -6.08 -3.62 1.74
C LEU A 15 -5.14 -2.66 1.02
N ALA A 16 -4.96 -2.88 -0.27
CA ALA A 16 -4.03 -2.08 -1.08
C ALA A 16 -4.80 -1.24 -2.09
N TYR A 17 -4.49 0.05 -2.11
CA TYR A 17 -5.08 1.03 -3.02
C TYR A 17 -3.98 1.60 -3.90
N TYR A 18 -4.25 1.71 -5.20
CA TYR A 18 -3.27 2.17 -6.18
C TYR A 18 -3.83 3.33 -6.97
N ASP A 19 -2.94 4.22 -7.43
CA ASP A 19 -3.30 5.39 -8.22
C ASP A 19 -4.28 6.30 -7.48
N VAL A 20 -3.98 6.54 -6.20
CA VAL A 20 -4.83 7.35 -5.32
C VAL A 20 -4.67 8.82 -5.69
N ASN A 21 -5.78 9.48 -5.96
CA ASN A 21 -5.84 10.89 -6.32
C ASN A 21 -6.50 11.69 -5.18
N PRO A 22 -6.37 13.02 -5.18
CA PRO A 22 -7.02 13.83 -4.15
C PRO A 22 -8.53 13.58 -4.00
N SER A 23 -9.22 13.28 -5.10
CA SER A 23 -10.66 12.98 -5.08
C SER A 23 -11.01 11.68 -4.38
N ASP A 24 -10.04 10.78 -4.17
CA ASP A 24 -10.25 9.49 -3.49
C ASP A 24 -10.12 9.60 -1.97
N THR A 25 -9.64 10.74 -1.48
CA THR A 25 -9.32 10.94 -0.06
C THR A 25 -10.50 10.67 0.89
N PRO A 26 -11.74 11.12 0.60
CA PRO A 26 -12.87 10.83 1.50
C PRO A 26 -13.11 9.32 1.68
N GLN A 27 -13.01 8.54 0.62
CA GLN A 27 -13.18 7.09 0.67
C GLN A 27 -12.06 6.43 1.46
N LEU A 28 -10.83 6.84 1.21
CA LEU A 28 -9.65 6.30 1.90
C LEU A 28 -9.68 6.60 3.40
N THR A 29 -10.01 7.83 3.77
CA THR A 29 -10.07 8.22 5.19
C THR A 29 -11.17 7.49 5.94
N ALA A 30 -12.30 7.21 5.30
CA ALA A 30 -13.37 6.42 5.91
C ALA A 30 -12.88 5.02 6.29
N ILE A 31 -12.12 4.38 5.41
CA ILE A 31 -11.52 3.06 5.66
C ILE A 31 -10.50 3.13 6.80
N LEU A 32 -9.64 4.13 6.79
CA LEU A 32 -8.65 4.31 7.84
C LEU A 32 -9.31 4.49 9.21
N ARG A 33 -10.41 5.23 9.29
CA ARG A 33 -11.17 5.39 10.52
C ARG A 33 -11.74 4.08 11.04
N GLU A 34 -12.22 3.21 10.15
CA GLU A 34 -12.72 1.88 10.55
C GLU A 34 -11.65 1.06 11.25
N PHE A 35 -10.38 1.24 10.87
CA PHE A 35 -9.27 0.54 11.50
C PHE A 35 -8.63 1.33 12.64
N GLY A 36 -9.27 2.39 13.11
CA GLY A 36 -8.84 3.11 14.31
C GLY A 36 -7.71 4.11 14.08
N CYS A 37 -7.49 4.54 12.85
CA CYS A 37 -6.48 5.56 12.57
C CYS A 37 -6.81 6.87 13.31
N PRO A 38 -5.85 7.45 14.05
CA PRO A 38 -6.09 8.68 14.79
C PRO A 38 -6.46 9.85 13.86
N GLU A 39 -7.34 10.73 14.31
CA GLU A 39 -7.78 11.88 13.52
C GLU A 39 -6.63 12.81 13.13
N SER A 40 -5.59 12.91 13.97
CA SER A 40 -4.40 13.70 13.63
C SER A 40 -3.68 13.16 12.38
N ASP A 41 -3.68 11.84 12.19
CA ASP A 41 -3.13 11.23 10.99
C ASP A 41 -4.09 11.33 9.81
N ILE A 42 -5.38 11.18 10.06
CA ILE A 42 -6.42 11.37 9.04
C ILE A 42 -6.32 12.74 8.38
N GLU A 43 -6.12 13.79 9.18
CA GLU A 43 -5.97 15.16 8.66
C GLU A 43 -4.83 15.27 7.65
N LYS A 44 -3.73 14.58 7.91
CA LYS A 44 -2.57 14.58 6.99
C LYS A 44 -2.89 13.92 5.66
N VAL A 45 -3.79 12.95 5.65
CA VAL A 45 -4.15 12.23 4.43
C VAL A 45 -4.87 13.13 3.43
N PHE A 46 -5.66 14.10 3.92
CA PHE A 46 -6.45 14.98 3.04
C PHE A 46 -5.60 15.80 2.07
N THR A 47 -4.34 16.08 2.41
CA THR A 47 -3.43 16.84 1.54
C THR A 47 -2.28 16.01 1.01
N LEU A 48 -2.11 14.77 1.49
CA LEU A 48 -0.97 13.94 1.12
C LEU A 48 -0.90 13.70 -0.40
N PHE A 49 -2.04 13.40 -1.00
CA PHE A 49 -2.10 13.03 -2.43
C PHE A 49 -2.29 14.23 -3.36
N ASP A 50 -2.21 15.45 -2.85
CA ASP A 50 -2.14 16.65 -3.67
C ASP A 50 -0.83 16.70 -4.46
N GLN A 51 0.21 16.04 -3.94
CA GLN A 51 1.51 15.91 -4.57
C GLN A 51 1.68 14.51 -5.15
N PRO A 52 2.40 14.37 -6.28
CA PRO A 52 2.69 13.05 -6.83
C PRO A 52 3.70 12.28 -5.97
N ASN A 53 3.80 10.98 -6.22
CA ASN A 53 4.83 10.12 -5.64
C ASN A 53 4.72 9.98 -4.12
N ARG A 54 3.51 10.08 -3.59
CA ARG A 54 3.23 9.91 -2.17
C ARG A 54 2.57 8.57 -1.91
N ALA A 55 2.74 8.08 -0.68
CA ALA A 55 2.12 6.83 -0.27
C ALA A 55 1.97 6.83 1.25
N LEU A 56 1.16 5.93 1.75
CA LEU A 56 1.04 5.70 3.19
C LEU A 56 0.80 4.22 3.49
N THR A 57 1.19 3.81 4.69
CA THR A 57 0.84 2.53 5.26
C THR A 57 0.29 2.77 6.66
N TYR A 58 -0.86 2.17 6.96
CA TYR A 58 -1.40 2.12 8.31
C TYR A 58 -1.57 0.67 8.73
N ASN A 59 -0.95 0.30 9.85
CA ASN A 59 -1.00 -1.06 10.37
C ASN A 59 -1.92 -1.09 11.60
N ALA A 60 -2.88 -2.03 11.59
CA ALA A 60 -3.81 -2.26 12.68
C ALA A 60 -3.60 -3.67 13.22
N PRO A 61 -2.59 -3.91 14.08
CA PRO A 61 -2.28 -5.25 14.58
C PRO A 61 -3.43 -5.91 15.33
N TRP A 62 -4.24 -5.11 16.04
CA TRP A 62 -5.41 -5.60 16.75
C TRP A 62 -6.41 -6.32 15.86
N ALA A 63 -6.45 -5.94 14.57
CA ALA A 63 -7.31 -6.56 13.57
C ALA A 63 -6.53 -7.48 12.63
N ARG A 64 -5.22 -7.56 12.77
CA ARG A 64 -4.31 -8.26 11.85
C ARG A 64 -4.54 -7.79 10.41
N MET A 65 -4.61 -6.46 10.25
CA MET A 65 -4.86 -5.82 8.98
C MET A 65 -3.90 -4.66 8.77
N SER A 66 -3.60 -4.41 7.52
CA SER A 66 -2.89 -3.20 7.08
C SER A 66 -3.65 -2.55 5.94
N VAL A 67 -3.53 -1.25 5.84
CA VAL A 67 -4.02 -0.46 4.71
C VAL A 67 -2.81 0.22 4.09
N VAL A 68 -2.60 0.02 2.79
CA VAL A 68 -1.56 0.70 2.04
C VAL A 68 -2.19 1.47 0.89
N ALA A 69 -1.76 2.70 0.70
CA ALA A 69 -2.25 3.55 -0.39
C ALA A 69 -1.07 4.11 -1.16
N ILE A 70 -1.00 3.77 -2.43
CA ILE A 70 0.03 4.28 -3.35
C ILE A 70 -0.62 5.37 -4.19
N GLY A 71 -0.13 6.60 -4.03
CA GLY A 71 -0.64 7.74 -4.75
C GLY A 71 -0.27 7.74 -6.23
N TRP A 72 -0.93 8.63 -6.98
CA TRP A 72 -0.57 8.85 -8.37
C TRP A 72 0.91 9.26 -8.47
N ALA A 73 1.54 8.85 -9.55
CA ALA A 73 2.96 9.04 -9.73
C ALA A 73 3.27 9.70 -11.07
N GLU A 74 4.39 10.40 -11.14
CA GLU A 74 4.81 11.07 -12.37
C GLU A 74 5.25 10.07 -13.45
N ASN A 75 5.79 8.93 -13.00
CA ASN A 75 6.27 7.90 -13.92
C ASN A 75 6.33 6.55 -13.22
N HIS A 76 6.68 5.53 -14.00
CA HIS A 76 6.74 4.14 -13.53
C HIS A 76 7.78 3.94 -12.42
N GLU A 77 8.95 4.57 -12.55
CA GLU A 77 10.00 4.44 -11.52
C GLU A 77 9.56 4.97 -10.17
N GLN A 78 8.90 6.12 -10.16
CA GLN A 78 8.41 6.72 -8.93
C GLN A 78 7.30 5.88 -8.31
N PHE A 79 6.44 5.31 -9.13
CA PHE A 79 5.40 4.41 -8.65
C PHE A 79 6.02 3.19 -7.96
N TYR A 80 6.98 2.55 -8.62
CA TYR A 80 7.67 1.38 -8.04
C TYR A 80 8.41 1.73 -6.75
N ALA A 81 9.08 2.88 -6.72
CA ALA A 81 9.79 3.32 -5.53
C ALA A 81 8.85 3.45 -4.34
N SER A 82 7.65 4.01 -4.56
CA SER A 82 6.63 4.10 -3.51
C SER A 82 6.17 2.72 -3.05
N VAL A 83 5.93 1.80 -3.97
CA VAL A 83 5.52 0.43 -3.63
C VAL A 83 6.57 -0.25 -2.75
N ILE A 84 7.84 -0.20 -3.16
CA ILE A 84 8.93 -0.82 -2.41
C ILE A 84 9.06 -0.21 -1.01
N HIS A 85 8.95 1.11 -0.90
CA HIS A 85 9.00 1.79 0.38
C HIS A 85 7.91 1.30 1.33
N GLU A 86 6.67 1.17 0.82
CA GLU A 86 5.55 0.74 1.66
C GLU A 86 5.59 -0.76 1.98
N ILE A 87 6.16 -1.59 1.12
CA ILE A 87 6.37 -3.01 1.41
C ILE A 87 7.20 -3.19 2.69
N ASP A 88 8.22 -2.35 2.87
CA ASP A 88 9.05 -2.41 4.08
C ASP A 88 8.21 -2.21 5.34
N HIS A 89 7.32 -1.22 5.34
CA HIS A 89 6.44 -0.96 6.48
C HIS A 89 5.45 -2.10 6.72
N LEU A 90 4.89 -2.67 5.66
CA LEU A 90 3.98 -3.81 5.75
C LEU A 90 4.67 -5.03 6.34
N GLN A 91 5.84 -5.36 5.81
CA GLN A 91 6.64 -6.49 6.27
C GLN A 91 7.03 -6.34 7.74
N ASP A 92 7.52 -5.17 8.11
CA ASP A 92 7.96 -4.89 9.48
C ASP A 92 6.84 -5.13 10.50
N ALA A 93 5.64 -4.65 10.21
CA ALA A 93 4.49 -4.81 11.11
C ALA A 93 4.13 -6.29 11.32
N ILE A 94 4.12 -7.07 10.26
CA ILE A 94 3.78 -8.49 10.32
C ILE A 94 4.87 -9.27 11.07
N LEU A 95 6.13 -9.01 10.76
CA LEU A 95 7.25 -9.68 11.42
C LEU A 95 7.27 -9.39 12.92
N ARG A 96 7.03 -8.15 13.31
CA ARG A 96 6.95 -7.77 14.73
C ARG A 96 5.82 -8.47 15.45
N TYR A 97 4.64 -8.52 14.83
CA TYR A 97 3.49 -9.15 15.43
C TYR A 97 3.73 -10.64 15.72
N TYR A 98 4.35 -11.35 14.78
CA TYR A 98 4.60 -12.78 14.90
C TYR A 98 5.99 -13.11 15.48
N ASP A 99 6.74 -12.12 15.90
CA ASP A 99 8.07 -12.26 16.49
C ASP A 99 9.03 -13.04 15.58
N VAL A 100 9.05 -12.66 14.30
CA VAL A 100 9.95 -13.23 13.30
C VAL A 100 11.07 -12.23 13.03
N ALA A 101 12.32 -12.69 13.08
CA ALA A 101 13.47 -11.82 12.87
C ALA A 101 13.60 -11.42 11.38
N HIS A 102 14.00 -10.18 11.15
CA HIS A 102 14.42 -9.73 9.83
C HIS A 102 15.68 -10.50 9.39
N GLY A 103 15.86 -10.63 8.08
CA GLY A 103 17.03 -11.30 7.51
C GLY A 103 16.94 -12.81 7.48
N THR A 104 15.81 -13.38 7.83
CA THR A 104 15.56 -14.82 7.73
C THR A 104 14.92 -15.18 6.39
N GLU A 105 14.96 -16.45 6.02
CA GLU A 105 14.25 -16.93 4.83
C GLU A 105 12.75 -16.71 4.94
N GLN A 106 12.18 -16.87 6.13
CA GLN A 106 10.76 -16.64 6.36
C GLN A 106 10.40 -15.18 6.07
N ALA A 107 11.21 -14.24 6.52
CA ALA A 107 11.01 -12.81 6.26
C ALA A 107 11.13 -12.50 4.76
N ALA A 108 12.09 -13.12 4.08
CA ALA A 108 12.28 -12.93 2.64
C ALA A 108 11.11 -13.46 1.83
N TYR A 109 10.55 -14.62 2.18
CA TYR A 109 9.37 -15.16 1.52
C TYR A 109 8.14 -14.28 1.73
N LEU A 110 7.98 -13.71 2.92
CA LEU A 110 6.89 -12.76 3.19
C LEU A 110 7.01 -11.54 2.27
N GLN A 111 8.19 -10.95 2.18
CA GLN A 111 8.43 -9.80 1.31
C GLN A 111 8.13 -10.14 -0.15
N GLN A 112 8.61 -11.29 -0.61
CA GLN A 112 8.37 -11.77 -1.98
C GLN A 112 6.88 -11.91 -2.26
N HIS A 113 6.13 -12.51 -1.33
CA HIS A 113 4.69 -12.71 -1.49
C HIS A 113 3.95 -11.38 -1.59
N ILE A 114 4.24 -10.44 -0.70
CA ILE A 114 3.64 -9.10 -0.73
C ILE A 114 3.96 -8.41 -2.06
N ALA A 115 5.22 -8.43 -2.48
CA ALA A 115 5.66 -7.79 -3.71
C ALA A 115 4.94 -8.36 -4.94
N GLN A 116 4.81 -9.69 -5.04
CA GLN A 116 4.11 -10.34 -6.14
C GLN A 116 2.63 -9.94 -6.18
N GLN A 117 1.98 -9.94 -5.03
CA GLN A 117 0.56 -9.60 -4.95
C GLN A 117 0.31 -8.12 -5.27
N MET A 118 1.16 -7.24 -4.78
CA MET A 118 1.05 -5.80 -5.09
C MET A 118 1.34 -5.53 -6.56
N HIS A 119 2.29 -6.25 -7.16
CA HIS A 119 2.55 -6.13 -8.59
C HIS A 119 1.30 -6.49 -9.42
N ARG A 120 0.62 -7.57 -9.07
CA ARG A 120 -0.63 -7.97 -9.74
C ARG A 120 -1.72 -6.91 -9.56
N GLY A 121 -1.91 -6.43 -8.32
CA GLY A 121 -2.90 -5.41 -8.02
C GLY A 121 -2.65 -4.10 -8.75
N ALA A 122 -1.39 -3.73 -8.87
CA ALA A 122 -0.97 -2.49 -9.51
C ALA A 122 -0.93 -2.59 -11.05
N GLY A 123 -1.06 -3.79 -11.62
CA GLY A 123 -0.92 -4.00 -13.06
C GLY A 123 -1.85 -3.14 -13.90
N GLN A 124 -3.02 -2.80 -13.35
CA GLN A 124 -3.98 -1.92 -14.04
C GLN A 124 -3.53 -0.46 -14.07
N CYS A 125 -2.53 -0.08 -13.28
CA CYS A 125 -2.00 1.28 -13.25
C CYS A 125 -0.99 1.54 -14.37
N TYR A 126 -0.55 0.50 -15.08
CA TYR A 126 0.45 0.63 -16.12
C TYR A 126 -0.19 0.72 -17.52
N CYS A 127 0.45 1.49 -18.39
CA CYS A 127 0.10 1.50 -19.80
C CYS A 127 0.84 0.35 -20.49
N PRO A 128 0.15 -0.73 -20.95
CA PRO A 128 0.82 -1.89 -21.55
C PRO A 128 1.66 -1.58 -22.77
N GLN A 129 1.24 -0.58 -23.55
CA GLN A 129 1.91 -0.22 -24.80
C GLN A 129 3.23 0.50 -24.60
N HIS A 130 3.39 1.19 -23.47
CA HIS A 130 4.53 2.07 -23.23
C HIS A 130 5.38 1.63 -22.06
N LEU A 131 5.00 0.59 -21.35
CA LEU A 131 5.69 0.08 -20.15
C LEU A 131 5.98 1.19 -19.14
N ARG A 132 5.06 2.11 -18.99
CA ARG A 132 5.17 3.25 -18.08
C ARG A 132 3.91 3.38 -17.24
N TYR A 133 3.96 4.26 -16.25
CA TYR A 133 2.82 4.54 -15.42
C TYR A 133 1.59 4.89 -16.27
N ARG A 134 0.42 4.55 -15.74
CA ARG A 134 -0.86 4.62 -16.45
C ARG A 134 -1.02 5.89 -17.29
N CYS A 135 -1.42 5.70 -18.53
CA CYS A 135 -1.76 6.82 -19.40
C CYS A 135 -3.08 7.42 -18.94
N HIS A 136 -3.07 8.72 -18.65
CA HIS A 136 -4.29 9.47 -18.38
C HIS A 136 -4.81 9.98 -19.74
N HIS A 137 -5.97 9.48 -20.14
CA HIS A 137 -6.59 9.89 -21.38
C HIS A 137 -7.77 10.79 -21.10
#